data_15629d37438ef89d8498fe0f44508e92
#
_entry.id   15629d37438ef89d8498fe0f44508e92
#
_cell.length_a   1.000
_cell.length_b   1.000
_cell.length_c   1.000
_cell.angle_alpha   90.00
_cell.angle_beta   90.00
_cell.angle_gamma   90.00
#
_symmetry.space_group_name_H-M   'P 1'
#
loop_
_entity.id
_entity.type
_entity.pdbx_description
1 polymer ?
#
loop_
_entity_poly.entity_id
_entity_poly.type
_entity_poly.pdbx_seq_one_letter_code
_entity_poly.pdbx_strand_id
1 'polypeptide(L)'
;MTVEHHPNGVSTRPAKPDDQPRVFELIEQLTGETVTSDWKDVYESHLRFERGAVVVAENNDAILGIATVSYNMTIRYGGEYCELEELIVDDAARGLNLGRILVQRTIDDARRRGCTEMGLYLVPSTEGNRGFYERLGFEVLGTEMRQILKAS
;
A
#
# COMPACT_ATOMS: atom_id res chain seq x y z
N MET A 1 -2.38 -9.36 -13.08
CA MET A 1 -2.90 -8.06 -12.62
C MET A 1 -2.69 -7.03 -13.71
N THR A 2 -3.66 -6.19 -13.92
CA THR A 2 -3.77 -5.34 -15.09
C THR A 2 -3.72 -3.87 -14.72
N VAL A 3 -3.54 -3.02 -15.75
CA VAL A 3 -3.70 -1.58 -15.62
C VAL A 3 -5.20 -1.29 -15.53
N GLU A 4 -5.59 -0.45 -14.57
CA GLU A 4 -6.96 0.04 -14.44
C GLU A 4 -6.98 1.55 -14.69
N HIS A 5 -7.94 1.99 -15.49
CA HIS A 5 -8.10 3.39 -15.84
C HIS A 5 -9.21 4.03 -15.02
N HIS A 6 -8.97 5.25 -14.57
CA HIS A 6 -9.85 6.04 -13.72
C HIS A 6 -10.10 7.42 -14.34
N PRO A 7 -11.07 8.20 -13.83
CA PRO A 7 -11.28 9.57 -14.30
C PRO A 7 -10.04 10.46 -14.17
N ASN A 8 -10.02 11.54 -14.95
CA ASN A 8 -8.97 12.57 -14.93
C ASN A 8 -7.59 12.07 -15.38
N GLY A 9 -7.55 11.03 -16.20
CA GLY A 9 -6.28 10.50 -16.73
C GLY A 9 -5.45 9.71 -15.74
N VAL A 10 -6.04 9.31 -14.62
CA VAL A 10 -5.37 8.49 -13.61
C VAL A 10 -5.43 7.02 -14.04
N SER A 11 -4.34 6.29 -13.83
CA SER A 11 -4.34 4.83 -13.94
C SER A 11 -3.59 4.21 -12.77
N THR A 12 -3.97 2.98 -12.41
CA THR A 12 -3.28 2.18 -11.41
C THR A 12 -2.80 0.89 -12.04
N ARG A 13 -1.64 0.44 -11.62
CA ARG A 13 -1.02 -0.80 -12.09
C ARG A 13 -0.05 -1.36 -11.06
N PRO A 14 0.33 -2.64 -11.19
CA PRO A 14 1.45 -3.16 -10.41
C PRO A 14 2.74 -2.41 -10.74
N ALA A 15 3.59 -2.24 -9.75
CA ALA A 15 4.91 -1.66 -9.95
C ALA A 15 5.79 -2.56 -10.82
N LYS A 16 6.74 -1.94 -11.51
CA LYS A 16 7.74 -2.59 -12.37
C LYS A 16 9.14 -2.34 -11.80
N PRO A 17 10.16 -3.08 -12.25
CA PRO A 17 11.54 -2.85 -11.79
C PRO A 17 11.97 -1.39 -11.94
N ASP A 18 11.65 -0.75 -13.05
CA ASP A 18 12.07 0.64 -13.32
C ASP A 18 11.39 1.68 -12.44
N ASP A 19 10.32 1.33 -11.74
CA ASP A 19 9.63 2.25 -10.82
C ASP A 19 10.34 2.39 -9.47
N GLN A 20 11.32 1.52 -9.19
CA GLN A 20 11.96 1.43 -7.88
C GLN A 20 12.47 2.77 -7.34
N PRO A 21 13.19 3.61 -8.10
CA PRO A 21 13.68 4.88 -7.57
C PRO A 21 12.55 5.78 -7.08
N ARG A 22 11.46 5.87 -7.85
CA ARG A 22 10.34 6.73 -7.49
C ARG A 22 9.55 6.17 -6.30
N VAL A 23 9.35 4.86 -6.26
CA VAL A 23 8.70 4.19 -5.13
C VAL A 23 9.48 4.45 -3.84
N PHE A 24 10.80 4.27 -3.88
CA PHE A 24 11.65 4.49 -2.70
C PHE A 24 11.64 5.95 -2.25
N GLU A 25 11.67 6.89 -3.20
CA GLU A 25 11.56 8.31 -2.89
C GLU A 25 10.28 8.63 -2.11
N LEU A 26 9.14 8.08 -2.55
CA LEU A 26 7.86 8.30 -1.88
C LEU A 26 7.84 7.67 -0.47
N ILE A 27 8.43 6.49 -0.30
CA ILE A 27 8.51 5.85 1.02
C ILE A 27 9.40 6.67 1.96
N GLU A 28 10.53 7.17 1.48
CA GLU A 28 11.39 8.06 2.27
C GLU A 28 10.65 9.31 2.72
N GLN A 29 9.82 9.89 1.85
CA GLN A 29 8.99 11.04 2.20
C GLN A 29 7.99 10.72 3.32
N LEU A 30 7.40 9.52 3.30
CA LEU A 30 6.44 9.11 4.34
C LEU A 30 7.13 8.85 5.67
N THR A 31 8.23 8.12 5.66
CA THR A 31 8.83 7.56 6.87
C THR A 31 9.96 8.41 7.44
N GLY A 32 10.59 9.24 6.61
CA GLY A 32 11.83 9.93 6.97
C GLY A 32 13.04 9.01 7.02
N GLU A 33 12.88 7.74 6.67
CA GLU A 33 13.95 6.76 6.66
C GLU A 33 14.78 6.88 5.40
N THR A 34 16.02 6.38 5.44
CA THR A 34 16.91 6.34 4.29
C THR A 34 16.91 4.95 3.68
N VAL A 35 16.86 4.86 2.37
CA VAL A 35 16.91 3.59 1.62
C VAL A 35 18.15 2.79 2.02
N THR A 36 17.95 1.51 2.27
CA THR A 36 19.02 0.53 2.50
C THR A 36 18.98 -0.55 1.42
N SER A 37 20.04 -1.37 1.35
CA SER A 37 20.09 -2.49 0.38
C SER A 37 18.95 -3.50 0.60
N ASP A 38 18.46 -3.62 1.83
CA ASP A 38 17.39 -4.56 2.17
C ASP A 38 16.06 -4.17 1.52
N TRP A 39 15.82 -2.87 1.30
CA TRP A 39 14.60 -2.40 0.63
C TRP A 39 14.48 -2.99 -0.78
N LYS A 40 15.60 -3.09 -1.48
CA LYS A 40 15.63 -3.62 -2.84
C LYS A 40 15.14 -5.08 -2.87
N ASP A 41 15.61 -5.90 -1.94
CA ASP A 41 15.24 -7.32 -1.89
C ASP A 41 13.75 -7.49 -1.61
N VAL A 42 13.19 -6.69 -0.70
CA VAL A 42 11.76 -6.71 -0.40
C VAL A 42 10.95 -6.22 -1.61
N TYR A 43 11.39 -5.13 -2.25
CA TYR A 43 10.73 -4.61 -3.44
C TYR A 43 10.66 -5.68 -4.55
N GLU A 44 11.78 -6.33 -4.83
CA GLU A 44 11.85 -7.38 -5.84
C GLU A 44 10.93 -8.57 -5.51
N SER A 45 10.86 -8.96 -4.23
CA SER A 45 9.92 -9.97 -3.76
C SER A 45 8.46 -9.56 -4.02
N HIS A 46 8.13 -8.31 -3.75
CA HIS A 46 6.78 -7.78 -3.98
C HIS A 46 6.41 -7.76 -5.48
N LEU A 47 7.39 -7.57 -6.37
CA LEU A 47 7.14 -7.65 -7.82
C LEU A 47 6.69 -9.04 -8.26
N ARG A 48 7.02 -10.08 -7.49
CA ARG A 48 6.60 -11.46 -7.76
C ARG A 48 5.27 -11.84 -7.11
N PHE A 49 4.66 -10.93 -6.35
CA PHE A 49 3.36 -11.14 -5.67
C PHE A 49 3.33 -12.33 -4.70
N GLU A 50 4.48 -12.75 -4.21
CA GLU A 50 4.55 -13.91 -3.30
C GLU A 50 4.06 -13.56 -1.91
N ARG A 51 4.57 -12.48 -1.34
CA ARG A 51 4.30 -12.07 0.05
C ARG A 51 3.76 -10.66 0.19
N GLY A 52 3.54 -9.99 -0.91
CA GLY A 52 3.05 -8.63 -0.92
C GLY A 52 2.98 -8.09 -2.33
N ALA A 53 2.65 -6.82 -2.46
CA ALA A 53 2.56 -6.15 -3.75
C ALA A 53 2.80 -4.66 -3.59
N VAL A 54 3.20 -4.03 -4.68
CA VAL A 54 3.29 -2.58 -4.81
C VAL A 54 2.40 -2.15 -5.96
N VAL A 55 1.47 -1.24 -5.69
CA VAL A 55 0.60 -0.64 -6.70
C VAL A 55 1.00 0.81 -6.87
N VAL A 56 1.14 1.27 -8.10
CA VAL A 56 1.44 2.67 -8.41
C VAL A 56 0.23 3.33 -9.08
N ALA A 57 0.05 4.61 -8.80
CA ALA A 57 -0.94 5.45 -9.47
C ALA A 57 -0.21 6.48 -10.32
N GLU A 58 -0.57 6.55 -11.60
CA GLU A 58 0.04 7.43 -12.57
C GLU A 58 -0.97 8.45 -13.10
N ASN A 59 -0.45 9.63 -13.43
CA ASN A 59 -1.16 10.62 -14.22
C ASN A 59 -0.15 11.22 -15.20
N ASN A 60 -0.44 11.16 -16.51
CA ASN A 60 0.48 11.65 -17.56
C ASN A 60 1.89 11.05 -17.42
N ASP A 61 1.97 9.73 -17.24
CA ASP A 61 3.21 8.95 -17.10
C ASP A 61 4.05 9.28 -15.87
N ALA A 62 3.55 10.12 -14.97
CA ALA A 62 4.22 10.41 -13.69
C ALA A 62 3.56 9.61 -12.57
N ILE A 63 4.37 8.90 -11.78
CA ILE A 63 3.89 8.22 -10.58
C ILE A 63 3.68 9.26 -9.50
N LEU A 64 2.43 9.42 -9.06
CA LEU A 64 2.02 10.40 -8.05
C LEU A 64 1.55 9.76 -6.75
N GLY A 65 1.47 8.46 -6.70
CA GLY A 65 1.11 7.76 -5.48
C GLY A 65 1.42 6.28 -5.55
N ILE A 66 1.53 5.67 -4.38
CA ILE A 66 1.74 4.23 -4.24
C ILE A 66 0.96 3.68 -3.06
N ALA A 67 0.64 2.40 -3.14
CA ALA A 67 0.18 1.63 -2.01
C ALA A 67 0.96 0.32 -1.97
N THR A 68 1.41 -0.09 -0.80
CA THR A 68 2.05 -1.38 -0.60
C THR A 68 1.24 -2.22 0.36
N VAL A 69 1.20 -3.52 0.12
CA VAL A 69 0.49 -4.46 0.97
C VAL A 69 1.37 -5.66 1.26
N SER A 70 1.12 -6.32 2.40
CA SER A 70 1.65 -7.64 2.69
C SER A 70 0.52 -8.66 2.71
N TYR A 71 0.82 -9.87 2.27
CA TYR A 71 -0.09 -11.02 2.34
C TYR A 71 0.43 -11.95 3.41
N ASN A 72 -0.41 -12.27 4.39
CA ASN A 72 -0.02 -12.99 5.59
C ASN A 72 -0.90 -14.22 5.76
N MET A 73 -0.28 -15.37 5.99
CA MET A 73 -0.99 -16.62 6.14
C MET A 73 -1.30 -16.89 7.61
N THR A 74 -2.53 -17.32 7.91
CA THR A 74 -2.90 -17.70 9.27
C THR A 74 -3.85 -18.89 9.26
N ILE A 75 -3.66 -19.78 10.22
CA ILE A 75 -4.44 -21.01 10.35
C ILE A 75 -5.92 -20.70 10.57
N ARG A 76 -6.24 -19.69 11.40
CA ARG A 76 -7.63 -19.39 11.75
C ARG A 76 -8.47 -18.93 10.55
N TYR A 77 -7.84 -18.37 9.51
CA TYR A 77 -8.53 -17.99 8.27
C TYR A 77 -8.48 -19.11 7.21
N GLY A 78 -7.67 -20.14 7.45
CA GLY A 78 -7.45 -21.16 6.44
C GLY A 78 -6.74 -20.64 5.20
N GLY A 79 -6.02 -19.54 5.29
CA GLY A 79 -5.38 -18.91 4.17
C GLY A 79 -4.80 -17.55 4.50
N GLU A 80 -4.84 -16.65 3.53
CA GLU A 80 -4.22 -15.33 3.65
C GLU A 80 -5.17 -14.23 4.08
N TYR A 81 -4.61 -13.23 4.76
CA TYR A 81 -5.20 -11.91 4.89
C TYR A 81 -4.20 -10.86 4.39
N CYS A 82 -4.68 -9.66 4.09
CA CYS A 82 -3.88 -8.58 3.53
C CYS A 82 -3.73 -7.45 4.55
N GLU A 83 -2.53 -6.85 4.61
CA GLU A 83 -2.28 -5.61 5.39
C GLU A 83 -1.86 -4.50 4.45
N LEU A 84 -2.48 -3.34 4.57
CA LEU A 84 -2.01 -2.12 3.93
C LEU A 84 -0.84 -1.58 4.74
N GLU A 85 0.35 -1.55 4.15
CA GLU A 85 1.58 -1.17 4.85
C GLU A 85 1.93 0.29 4.64
N GLU A 86 1.97 0.76 3.40
CA GLU A 86 2.24 2.15 3.08
C GLU A 86 1.19 2.67 2.08
N LEU A 87 0.76 3.90 2.29
CA LEU A 87 -0.07 4.66 1.35
C LEU A 87 0.51 6.07 1.27
N ILE A 88 1.07 6.40 0.13
CA ILE A 88 1.69 7.71 -0.07
C ILE A 88 1.13 8.34 -1.34
N VAL A 89 0.73 9.60 -1.22
CA VAL A 89 0.28 10.41 -2.35
C VAL A 89 1.12 11.68 -2.37
N ASP A 90 1.71 11.98 -3.53
CA ASP A 90 2.48 13.21 -3.72
C ASP A 90 1.55 14.42 -3.57
N ASP A 91 2.07 15.49 -2.96
CA ASP A 91 1.31 16.74 -2.78
C ASP A 91 0.87 17.32 -4.13
N ALA A 92 1.61 17.08 -5.20
CA ALA A 92 1.26 17.52 -6.55
C ALA A 92 -0.02 16.86 -7.09
N ALA A 93 -0.49 15.79 -6.45
CA ALA A 93 -1.65 15.02 -6.88
C ALA A 93 -2.97 15.45 -6.22
N ARG A 94 -3.00 16.61 -5.58
CA ARG A 94 -4.21 17.12 -4.93
C ARG A 94 -5.36 17.23 -5.92
N GLY A 95 -6.56 16.82 -5.49
CA GLY A 95 -7.76 16.86 -6.31
C GLY A 95 -7.95 15.68 -7.24
N LEU A 96 -6.99 14.75 -7.32
CA LEU A 96 -7.09 13.53 -8.14
C LEU A 96 -7.66 12.32 -7.40
N ASN A 97 -7.87 12.44 -6.09
CA ASN A 97 -8.46 11.37 -5.26
C ASN A 97 -7.64 10.07 -5.26
N LEU A 98 -6.32 10.17 -5.38
CA LEU A 98 -5.43 9.02 -5.53
C LEU A 98 -5.42 8.08 -4.32
N GLY A 99 -5.51 8.62 -3.10
CA GLY A 99 -5.53 7.80 -1.89
C GLY A 99 -6.66 6.79 -1.92
N ARG A 100 -7.86 7.27 -2.22
CA ARG A 100 -9.05 6.41 -2.32
C ARG A 100 -8.90 5.38 -3.45
N ILE A 101 -8.45 5.82 -4.62
CA ILE A 101 -8.27 4.96 -5.79
C ILE A 101 -7.27 3.84 -5.47
N LEU A 102 -6.13 4.19 -4.85
CA LEU A 102 -5.11 3.22 -4.49
C LEU A 102 -5.60 2.20 -3.46
N VAL A 103 -6.25 2.66 -2.39
CA VAL A 103 -6.77 1.74 -1.37
C VAL A 103 -7.83 0.82 -1.97
N GLN A 104 -8.75 1.36 -2.77
CA GLN A 104 -9.77 0.54 -3.41
C GLN A 104 -9.15 -0.50 -4.34
N ARG A 105 -8.10 -0.13 -5.09
CA ARG A 105 -7.35 -1.08 -5.93
C ARG A 105 -6.76 -2.23 -5.10
N THR A 106 -6.15 -1.92 -3.96
CA THR A 106 -5.58 -2.96 -3.09
C THR A 106 -6.65 -3.86 -2.48
N ILE A 107 -7.82 -3.31 -2.14
CA ILE A 107 -8.97 -4.10 -1.68
C ILE A 107 -9.43 -5.09 -2.75
N ASP A 108 -9.58 -4.59 -3.98
CA ASP A 108 -10.03 -5.42 -5.10
C ASP A 108 -9.01 -6.52 -5.43
N ASP A 109 -7.73 -6.18 -5.41
CA ASP A 109 -6.65 -7.16 -5.62
C ASP A 109 -6.64 -8.23 -4.52
N ALA A 110 -6.82 -7.84 -3.25
CA ALA A 110 -6.90 -8.78 -2.12
C ALA A 110 -8.09 -9.74 -2.27
N ARG A 111 -9.24 -9.24 -2.71
CA ARG A 111 -10.40 -10.08 -3.00
C ARG A 111 -10.12 -11.09 -4.11
N ARG A 112 -9.53 -10.64 -5.20
CA ARG A 112 -9.16 -11.52 -6.32
C ARG A 112 -8.16 -12.60 -5.92
N ARG A 113 -7.27 -12.26 -4.99
CA ARG A 113 -6.30 -13.22 -4.44
C ARG A 113 -6.94 -14.22 -3.48
N GLY A 114 -8.13 -13.93 -2.96
CA GLY A 114 -8.84 -14.80 -2.01
C GLY A 114 -8.55 -14.50 -0.56
N CYS A 115 -8.03 -13.31 -0.24
CA CYS A 115 -7.80 -12.90 1.14
C CYS A 115 -9.13 -12.82 1.91
N THR A 116 -9.10 -13.27 3.17
CA THR A 116 -10.27 -13.29 4.04
C THR A 116 -10.61 -11.90 4.57
N GLU A 117 -9.57 -11.12 4.91
CA GLU A 117 -9.70 -9.78 5.46
C GLU A 117 -8.58 -8.90 4.96
N MET A 118 -8.78 -7.59 5.07
CA MET A 118 -7.73 -6.60 4.89
C MET A 118 -7.72 -5.68 6.09
N GLY A 119 -6.53 -5.44 6.63
CA GLY A 119 -6.33 -4.57 7.79
C GLY A 119 -5.34 -3.46 7.51
N LEU A 120 -5.27 -2.52 8.44
CA LEU A 120 -4.26 -1.48 8.47
C LEU A 120 -4.07 -1.00 9.90
N TYR A 121 -2.95 -0.36 10.17
CA TYR A 121 -2.64 0.17 11.48
C TYR A 121 -2.53 1.70 11.43
N LEU A 122 -3.29 2.37 12.30
CA LEU A 122 -3.22 3.82 12.45
C LEU A 122 -2.35 4.14 13.67
N VAL A 123 -1.16 4.68 13.42
CA VAL A 123 -0.30 5.21 14.48
C VAL A 123 -0.87 6.54 14.98
N PRO A 124 -0.48 7.02 16.19
CA PRO A 124 -1.02 8.28 16.72
C PRO A 124 -0.94 9.46 15.72
N SER A 125 0.13 9.55 14.96
CA SER A 125 0.30 10.63 13.97
C SER A 125 -0.65 10.53 12.77
N THR A 126 -1.22 9.34 12.50
CA THR A 126 -2.13 9.09 11.38
C THR A 126 -3.56 8.84 11.81
N GLU A 127 -3.87 8.92 13.11
CA GLU A 127 -5.21 8.68 13.65
C GLU A 127 -6.27 9.59 13.01
N GLY A 128 -5.91 10.78 12.55
CA GLY A 128 -6.79 11.69 11.84
C GLY A 128 -7.33 11.14 10.51
N ASN A 129 -6.70 10.09 9.98
CA ASN A 129 -7.13 9.44 8.73
C ASN A 129 -8.20 8.38 8.94
N ARG A 130 -8.64 8.13 10.18
CA ARG A 130 -9.64 7.09 10.49
C ARG A 130 -10.89 7.24 9.63
N GLY A 131 -11.46 8.44 9.56
CA GLY A 131 -12.67 8.68 8.79
C GLY A 131 -12.52 8.36 7.30
N PHE A 132 -11.34 8.61 6.74
CA PHE A 132 -11.03 8.25 5.36
C PHE A 132 -11.15 6.73 5.15
N TYR A 133 -10.57 5.93 6.05
CA TYR A 133 -10.64 4.47 5.95
C TYR A 133 -12.03 3.92 6.28
N GLU A 134 -12.72 4.52 7.23
CA GLU A 134 -14.10 4.12 7.55
C GLU A 134 -15.02 4.27 6.35
N ARG A 135 -14.85 5.35 5.57
CA ARG A 135 -15.63 5.54 4.33
C ARG A 135 -15.33 4.48 3.27
N LEU A 136 -14.20 3.80 3.37
CA LEU A 136 -13.84 2.68 2.49
C LEU A 136 -14.23 1.31 3.06
N GLY A 137 -14.94 1.30 4.19
CA GLY A 137 -15.48 0.07 4.78
C GLY A 137 -14.62 -0.56 5.87
N PHE A 138 -13.56 0.10 6.30
CA PHE A 138 -12.75 -0.39 7.43
C PHE A 138 -13.41 -0.04 8.76
N GLU A 139 -13.24 -0.91 9.74
CA GLU A 139 -13.76 -0.74 11.10
C GLU A 139 -12.65 -0.95 12.11
N VAL A 140 -12.70 -0.23 13.22
CA VAL A 140 -11.77 -0.46 14.34
C VAL A 140 -12.18 -1.71 15.08
N LEU A 141 -11.35 -2.75 15.06
CA LEU A 141 -11.66 -4.04 15.66
C LEU A 141 -10.91 -4.30 16.97
N GLY A 142 -9.89 -3.53 17.30
CA GLY A 142 -9.13 -3.79 18.53
C GLY A 142 -7.87 -2.94 18.62
N THR A 143 -6.98 -3.35 19.52
CA THR A 143 -5.73 -2.66 19.80
C THR A 143 -4.56 -3.51 19.35
N GLU A 144 -3.63 -2.91 18.63
CA GLU A 144 -2.38 -3.55 18.25
C GLU A 144 -1.29 -3.22 19.28
N MET A 145 -0.50 -4.24 19.64
CA MET A 145 0.66 -4.10 20.49
C MET A 145 1.90 -4.58 19.74
N ARG A 146 3.02 -3.86 19.87
CA ARG A 146 4.29 -4.20 19.22
C ARG A 146 5.45 -4.11 20.18
N GLN A 147 6.48 -4.90 19.92
CA GLN A 147 7.75 -4.84 20.59
C GLN A 147 8.85 -4.72 19.52
N ILE A 148 9.75 -3.77 19.70
CA ILE A 148 10.88 -3.61 18.77
C ILE A 148 11.90 -4.71 19.07
N LEU A 149 12.21 -5.53 18.05
CA LEU A 149 13.13 -6.66 18.20
C LEU A 149 14.53 -6.37 17.66
N LYS A 150 14.67 -5.39 16.75
CA LYS A 150 15.96 -4.95 16.23
C LYS A 150 16.14 -3.47 16.53
N ALA A 151 17.34 -3.11 17.02
CA ALA A 151 17.74 -1.72 17.08
C ALA A 151 17.98 -1.22 15.64
N SER A 152 17.45 -0.05 15.33
CA SER A 152 17.66 0.58 14.03
C SER A 152 19.06 1.19 13.91
#